data_7abb6af70164ec4464ff727b79c66692
#
_entry.id   7abb6af70164ec4464ff727b79c66692
#
_cell.length_a   1.000
_cell.length_b   1.000
_cell.length_c   1.000
_cell.angle_alpha   90.00
_cell.angle_beta   90.00
_cell.angle_gamma   90.00
#
_symmetry.space_group_name_H-M   'P 1'
#
loop_
_entity.id
_entity.type
_entity.pdbx_description
1 polymer ?
#
loop_
_entity_poly.entity_id
_entity_poly.type
_entity_poly.pdbx_seq_one_letter_code
_entity_poly.pdbx_strand_id
1 'polypeptide(L)'
;MSAIGVDVGLRVTRGFLVGDARACAIALLGVTLARRLPSGLILRGRIVETEAYVGVRDRASHAFGGRRTPRNEAMYAKPGTAYVYFTYGMHFCFNVVCAAKGDPQAVLIRAVEPLDGIEEMRRLRGMGATASDRLIASGPARLCQAFAIDRELDAVDLVTSDTL
;
A
#
# COMPACT_ATOMS: atom_id res chain seq x y z
N MET A 1 24.24 19.45 -20.33
CA MET A 1 23.75 18.21 -19.69
C MET A 1 22.58 18.61 -18.79
N SER A 2 21.38 18.41 -19.29
CA SER A 2 20.12 18.81 -18.60
C SER A 2 19.81 17.77 -17.54
N ALA A 3 19.81 18.20 -16.26
CA ALA A 3 19.27 17.40 -15.17
C ALA A 3 17.79 17.21 -15.42
N ILE A 4 17.36 15.97 -15.66
CA ILE A 4 15.97 15.59 -15.71
C ILE A 4 15.46 15.83 -14.29
N GLY A 5 14.70 16.90 -14.10
CA GLY A 5 14.02 17.19 -12.85
C GLY A 5 13.07 16.04 -12.56
N VAL A 6 13.36 15.26 -11.54
CA VAL A 6 12.41 14.32 -10.96
C VAL A 6 11.28 15.18 -10.42
N ASP A 7 10.14 15.13 -11.08
CA ASP A 7 8.90 15.72 -10.55
C ASP A 7 8.61 15.02 -9.21
N VAL A 8 9.00 15.67 -8.12
CA VAL A 8 8.69 15.24 -6.77
C VAL A 8 7.25 15.66 -6.53
N GLY A 9 6.32 14.86 -7.05
CA GLY A 9 4.90 15.07 -6.81
C GLY A 9 4.63 15.30 -5.33
N LEU A 10 3.67 16.15 -5.00
CA LEU A 10 3.33 16.46 -3.62
C LEU A 10 3.03 15.17 -2.85
N ARG A 11 3.79 14.95 -1.78
CA ARG A 11 3.57 13.79 -0.91
C ARG A 11 2.23 13.92 -0.21
N VAL A 12 1.49 12.82 -0.12
CA VAL A 12 0.23 12.75 0.63
C VAL A 12 0.47 13.15 2.09
N THR A 13 -0.32 14.10 2.58
CA THR A 13 -0.24 14.54 3.98
C THR A 13 -1.04 13.62 4.89
N ARG A 14 -0.73 13.65 6.19
CA ARG A 14 -1.52 12.90 7.18
C ARG A 14 -2.98 13.34 7.20
N GLY A 15 -3.24 14.65 7.06
CA GLY A 15 -4.60 15.20 6.98
C GLY A 15 -5.43 14.63 5.84
N PHE A 16 -4.81 14.29 4.71
CA PHE A 16 -5.47 13.63 3.58
C PHE A 16 -5.98 12.22 3.95
N LEU A 17 -5.33 11.54 4.90
CA LEU A 17 -5.62 10.16 5.32
C LEU A 17 -6.51 10.10 6.57
N VAL A 18 -6.84 11.24 7.19
CA VAL A 18 -7.75 11.29 8.35
C VAL A 18 -9.19 11.27 7.85
N GLY A 19 -9.93 10.21 8.17
CA GLY A 19 -11.33 10.12 7.80
C GLY A 19 -11.88 8.71 7.79
N ASP A 20 -13.13 8.57 7.38
CA ASP A 20 -13.77 7.27 7.17
C ASP A 20 -13.05 6.50 6.06
N ALA A 21 -12.86 5.20 6.26
CA ALA A 21 -12.12 4.36 5.32
C ALA A 21 -12.70 4.37 3.89
N ARG A 22 -14.02 4.55 3.73
CA ARG A 22 -14.65 4.61 2.41
C ARG A 22 -14.26 5.89 1.68
N ALA A 23 -14.25 7.02 2.38
CA ALA A 23 -13.81 8.29 1.81
C ALA A 23 -12.32 8.24 1.44
N CYS A 24 -11.47 7.68 2.32
CA CYS A 24 -10.05 7.49 2.06
C CYS A 24 -9.81 6.54 0.88
N ALA A 25 -10.58 5.45 0.75
CA ALA A 25 -10.47 4.52 -0.36
C ALA A 25 -10.72 5.19 -1.71
N ILE A 26 -11.73 6.05 -1.79
CA ILE A 26 -12.02 6.84 -2.99
C ILE A 26 -10.91 7.86 -3.26
N ALA A 27 -10.45 8.57 -2.22
CA ALA A 27 -9.42 9.60 -2.35
C ALA A 27 -8.06 9.02 -2.77
N LEU A 28 -7.74 7.77 -2.42
CA LEU A 28 -6.51 7.09 -2.80
C LEU A 28 -6.49 6.62 -4.27
N LEU A 29 -7.63 6.53 -4.95
CA LEU A 29 -7.64 6.21 -6.37
C LEU A 29 -6.95 7.32 -7.17
N GLY A 30 -6.02 6.93 -8.03
CA GLY A 30 -5.19 7.85 -8.83
C GLY A 30 -3.92 8.35 -8.12
N VAL A 31 -3.78 8.13 -6.80
CA VAL A 31 -2.55 8.46 -6.06
C VAL A 31 -1.42 7.50 -6.50
N THR A 32 -0.20 8.02 -6.55
CA THR A 32 0.98 7.21 -6.87
C THR A 32 1.53 6.54 -5.61
N LEU A 33 1.58 5.21 -5.63
CA LEU A 33 2.37 4.43 -4.69
C LEU A 33 3.83 4.43 -5.16
N ALA A 34 4.76 4.83 -4.31
CA ALA A 34 6.19 4.83 -4.60
C ALA A 34 6.92 3.94 -3.59
N ARG A 35 7.81 3.09 -4.08
CA ARG A 35 8.65 2.18 -3.28
C ARG A 35 10.11 2.36 -3.66
N ARG A 36 10.95 2.78 -2.74
CA ARG A 36 12.41 2.79 -2.90
C ARG A 36 12.97 1.46 -2.43
N LEU A 37 13.60 0.71 -3.32
CA LEU A 37 14.28 -0.54 -3.01
C LEU A 37 15.65 -0.29 -2.34
N PRO A 38 16.24 -1.28 -1.66
CA PRO A 38 17.58 -1.17 -1.09
C PRO A 38 18.67 -0.81 -2.12
N SER A 39 18.47 -1.16 -3.39
CA SER A 39 19.33 -0.76 -4.51
C SER A 39 19.29 0.74 -4.84
N GLY A 40 18.33 1.49 -4.27
CA GLY A 40 18.06 2.88 -4.60
C GLY A 40 17.05 3.06 -5.75
N LEU A 41 16.71 2.00 -6.49
CA LEU A 41 15.69 2.05 -7.54
C LEU A 41 14.32 2.39 -6.94
N ILE A 42 13.59 3.28 -7.60
CA ILE A 42 12.23 3.66 -7.20
C ILE A 42 11.23 3.02 -8.15
N LEU A 43 10.33 2.23 -7.58
CA LEU A 43 9.16 1.69 -8.27
C LEU A 43 7.99 2.65 -8.06
N ARG A 44 7.22 2.93 -9.11
CA ARG A 44 6.01 3.75 -9.02
C ARG A 44 4.84 3.07 -9.71
N GLY A 45 3.66 3.21 -9.11
CA GLY A 45 2.42 2.74 -9.71
C GLY A 45 1.24 3.57 -9.26
N ARG A 46 0.28 3.80 -10.16
CA ARG A 46 -0.97 4.51 -9.87
C ARG A 46 -1.95 3.55 -9.22
N ILE A 47 -2.50 3.90 -8.07
CA ILE A 47 -3.54 3.12 -7.39
C ILE A 47 -4.81 3.15 -8.25
N VAL A 48 -5.32 1.99 -8.63
CA VAL A 48 -6.50 1.84 -9.50
C VAL A 48 -7.62 1.03 -8.86
N GLU A 49 -7.34 0.32 -7.77
CA GLU A 49 -8.34 -0.44 -7.03
C GLU A 49 -8.02 -0.41 -5.53
N THR A 50 -9.05 -0.14 -4.73
CA THR A 50 -8.98 -0.06 -3.27
C THR A 50 -10.16 -0.78 -2.63
N GLU A 51 -10.02 -1.18 -1.36
CA GLU A 51 -11.10 -1.79 -0.57
C GLU A 51 -11.07 -1.23 0.85
N ALA A 52 -12.22 -0.70 1.31
CA ALA A 52 -12.33 -0.07 2.61
C ALA A 52 -12.72 -1.08 3.71
N TYR A 53 -11.99 -1.06 4.83
CA TYR A 53 -12.32 -1.78 6.06
C TYR A 53 -12.66 -0.77 7.16
N VAL A 54 -13.93 -0.74 7.57
CA VAL A 54 -14.47 0.29 8.46
C VAL A 54 -14.38 -0.07 9.97
N GLY A 55 -13.37 -0.83 10.33
CA GLY A 55 -12.99 -1.05 11.72
C GLY A 55 -13.87 -2.06 12.46
N VAL A 56 -14.19 -1.76 13.72
CA VAL A 56 -14.78 -2.73 14.66
C VAL A 56 -16.19 -3.21 14.31
N ARG A 57 -16.89 -2.49 13.46
CA ARG A 57 -18.25 -2.85 13.00
C ARG A 57 -18.25 -3.67 11.71
N ASP A 58 -17.11 -3.80 11.08
CA ASP A 58 -16.95 -4.48 9.80
C ASP A 58 -16.57 -5.95 10.02
N ARG A 59 -17.46 -6.86 9.66
CA ARG A 59 -17.25 -8.31 9.80
C ARG A 59 -16.08 -8.83 8.95
N ALA A 60 -15.71 -8.14 7.89
CA ALA A 60 -14.56 -8.47 7.05
C ALA A 60 -13.24 -7.96 7.63
N SER A 61 -13.28 -7.01 8.56
CA SER A 61 -12.09 -6.43 9.18
C SER A 61 -11.46 -7.37 10.20
N HIS A 62 -10.12 -7.39 10.25
CA HIS A 62 -9.38 -8.06 11.33
C HIS A 62 -9.64 -7.46 12.72
N ALA A 63 -10.17 -6.24 12.79
CA ALA A 63 -10.55 -5.56 14.02
C ALA A 63 -12.02 -5.71 14.41
N PHE A 64 -12.79 -6.56 13.70
CA PHE A 64 -14.19 -6.80 14.01
C PHE A 64 -14.40 -7.12 15.49
N GLY A 65 -15.43 -6.50 16.10
CA GLY A 65 -15.74 -6.68 17.52
C GLY A 65 -14.70 -6.09 18.48
N GLY A 66 -13.81 -5.22 18.02
CA GLY A 66 -12.73 -4.65 18.82
C GLY A 66 -11.51 -5.57 18.98
N ARG A 67 -11.42 -6.61 18.17
CA ARG A 67 -10.29 -7.56 18.22
C ARG A 67 -8.97 -6.84 17.98
N ARG A 68 -8.05 -6.94 18.95
CA ARG A 68 -6.71 -6.37 18.90
C ARG A 68 -5.68 -7.42 19.25
N THR A 69 -4.74 -7.66 18.38
CA THR A 69 -3.72 -8.70 18.49
C THR A 69 -2.39 -8.15 17.93
N PRO A 70 -1.24 -8.77 18.24
CA PRO A 70 0.03 -8.37 17.63
C PRO A 70 -0.01 -8.33 16.09
N ARG A 71 -0.85 -9.16 15.47
CA ARG A 71 -0.98 -9.23 14.01
C ARG A 71 -1.63 -7.99 13.40
N ASN A 72 -2.61 -7.38 14.09
CA ASN A 72 -3.35 -6.23 13.58
C ASN A 72 -3.09 -4.93 14.36
N GLU A 73 -2.04 -4.90 15.16
CA GLU A 73 -1.70 -3.75 16.00
C GLU A 73 -1.51 -2.47 15.16
N ALA A 74 -0.90 -2.59 13.97
CA ALA A 74 -0.70 -1.46 13.08
C ALA A 74 -2.00 -0.77 12.64
N MET A 75 -3.14 -1.50 12.60
CA MET A 75 -4.45 -0.90 12.28
C MET A 75 -4.90 0.14 13.30
N TYR A 76 -4.43 0.04 14.56
CA TYR A 76 -4.76 0.96 15.65
C TYR A 76 -3.81 2.16 15.74
N ALA A 77 -2.82 2.23 14.85
CA ALA A 77 -1.84 3.32 14.81
C ALA A 77 -2.44 4.62 14.21
N LYS A 78 -1.61 5.64 14.08
CA LYS A 78 -2.01 6.92 13.47
C LYS A 78 -2.29 6.76 11.97
N PRO A 79 -3.17 7.61 11.37
CA PRO A 79 -3.44 7.57 9.94
C PRO A 79 -2.15 7.74 9.13
N GLY A 80 -2.05 7.04 7.99
CA GLY A 80 -0.84 6.98 7.17
C GLY A 80 0.18 5.94 7.65
N THR A 81 -0.16 5.08 8.59
CA THR A 81 0.66 3.91 8.93
C THR A 81 0.39 2.79 7.92
N ALA A 82 1.43 2.12 7.46
CA ALA A 82 1.29 0.90 6.67
C ALA A 82 0.82 -0.25 7.57
N TYR A 83 -0.17 -0.99 7.13
CA TYR A 83 -0.56 -2.26 7.74
C TYR A 83 -0.33 -3.38 6.74
N VAL A 84 0.72 -4.17 6.98
CA VAL A 84 1.12 -5.27 6.09
C VAL A 84 0.98 -6.59 6.83
N TYR A 85 0.12 -7.47 6.33
CA TYR A 85 -0.10 -8.77 6.95
C TYR A 85 0.11 -9.93 5.98
N PHE A 86 0.55 -11.04 6.53
CA PHE A 86 0.74 -12.30 5.81
C PHE A 86 -0.56 -13.10 5.79
N THR A 87 -0.93 -13.63 4.62
CA THR A 87 -2.18 -14.35 4.42
C THR A 87 -1.97 -15.61 3.58
N TYR A 88 -2.83 -16.62 3.80
CA TYR A 88 -2.80 -17.94 3.14
C TYR A 88 -1.44 -18.65 3.18
N GLY A 89 -0.56 -18.30 4.13
CA GLY A 89 0.76 -18.92 4.25
C GLY A 89 1.77 -18.58 3.14
N MET A 90 1.45 -17.64 2.23
CA MET A 90 2.30 -17.36 1.08
C MET A 90 2.28 -15.91 0.55
N HIS A 91 1.36 -15.07 1.00
CA HIS A 91 1.17 -13.74 0.42
C HIS A 91 1.13 -12.64 1.47
N PHE A 92 1.54 -11.44 1.08
CA PHE A 92 1.32 -10.23 1.85
C PHE A 92 0.19 -9.40 1.25
N CYS A 93 -0.48 -8.62 2.10
CA CYS A 93 -1.45 -7.61 1.73
C CYS A 93 -1.05 -6.28 2.36
N PHE A 94 -1.09 -5.20 1.59
CA PHE A 94 -0.71 -3.86 2.01
C PHE A 94 -1.93 -2.96 2.15
N ASN A 95 -2.06 -2.34 3.32
CA ASN A 95 -3.14 -1.41 3.65
C ASN A 95 -2.57 -0.08 4.13
N VAL A 96 -3.31 0.98 3.91
CA VAL A 96 -3.08 2.31 4.48
C VAL A 96 -4.06 2.53 5.63
N VAL A 97 -3.55 2.70 6.84
CA VAL A 97 -4.36 3.02 8.01
C VAL A 97 -4.92 4.43 7.87
N CYS A 98 -6.19 4.60 8.15
CA CYS A 98 -6.91 5.87 8.14
C CYS A 98 -7.69 6.05 9.46
N ALA A 99 -8.47 7.11 9.57
CA ALA A 99 -9.14 7.51 10.80
C ALA A 99 -8.17 7.92 11.94
N ALA A 100 -8.71 8.24 13.11
CA ALA A 100 -7.91 8.65 14.26
C ALA A 100 -7.18 7.46 14.88
N LYS A 101 -6.05 7.71 15.55
CA LYS A 101 -5.33 6.69 16.32
C LYS A 101 -6.29 6.00 17.30
N GLY A 102 -6.31 4.69 17.30
CA GLY A 102 -7.18 3.86 18.13
C GLY A 102 -8.49 3.44 17.44
N ASP A 103 -8.84 4.05 16.31
CA ASP A 103 -9.95 3.62 15.44
C ASP A 103 -9.38 2.79 14.27
N PRO A 104 -9.55 1.45 14.28
CA PRO A 104 -8.82 0.55 13.39
C PRO A 104 -9.46 0.47 11.99
N GLN A 105 -9.52 1.58 11.29
CA GLN A 105 -9.95 1.62 9.90
C GLN A 105 -8.74 1.62 8.97
N ALA A 106 -8.85 0.92 7.84
CA ALA A 106 -7.77 0.82 6.86
C ALA A 106 -8.32 0.65 5.44
N VAL A 107 -7.50 1.02 4.47
CA VAL A 107 -7.77 0.83 3.04
C VAL A 107 -6.77 -0.17 2.47
N LEU A 108 -7.25 -1.32 2.00
CA LEU A 108 -6.45 -2.28 1.26
C LEU A 108 -6.18 -1.73 -0.16
N ILE A 109 -4.92 -1.67 -0.54
CA ILE A 109 -4.53 -1.38 -1.92
C ILE A 109 -4.55 -2.67 -2.71
N ARG A 110 -5.50 -2.78 -3.66
CA ARG A 110 -5.78 -4.02 -4.37
C ARG A 110 -5.04 -4.15 -5.69
N ALA A 111 -4.91 -3.04 -6.41
CA ALA A 111 -4.20 -3.02 -7.68
C ALA A 111 -3.59 -1.65 -7.96
N VAL A 112 -2.46 -1.67 -8.67
CA VAL A 112 -1.83 -0.48 -9.21
C VAL A 112 -1.51 -0.69 -10.70
N GLU A 113 -1.59 0.40 -11.47
CA GLU A 113 -1.06 0.48 -12.82
C GLU A 113 0.44 0.80 -12.72
N PRO A 114 1.35 -0.06 -13.19
CA PRO A 114 2.78 0.21 -13.18
C PRO A 114 3.13 1.47 -13.98
N LEU A 115 3.98 2.34 -13.43
CA LEU A 115 4.45 3.57 -14.08
C LEU A 115 5.96 3.56 -14.29
N ASP A 116 6.74 3.35 -13.22
CA ASP A 116 8.20 3.35 -13.26
C ASP A 116 8.77 2.08 -12.61
N GLY A 117 9.90 1.60 -13.12
CA GLY A 117 10.58 0.40 -12.62
C GLY A 117 9.89 -0.90 -13.04
N ILE A 118 9.20 -0.90 -14.18
CA ILE A 118 8.38 -2.01 -14.69
C ILE A 118 9.20 -3.29 -14.85
N GLU A 119 10.41 -3.21 -15.38
CA GLU A 119 11.27 -4.39 -15.57
C GLU A 119 11.66 -5.04 -14.23
N GLU A 120 11.93 -4.24 -13.21
CA GLU A 120 12.19 -4.76 -11.87
C GLU A 120 10.93 -5.38 -11.25
N MET A 121 9.76 -4.75 -11.42
CA MET A 121 8.50 -5.35 -10.99
C MET A 121 8.26 -6.72 -11.66
N ARG A 122 8.54 -6.84 -12.96
CA ARG A 122 8.49 -8.13 -13.70
C ARG A 122 9.44 -9.16 -13.09
N ARG A 123 10.68 -8.75 -12.81
CA ARG A 123 11.68 -9.62 -12.18
C ARG A 123 11.21 -10.10 -10.80
N LEU A 124 10.73 -9.20 -9.96
CA LEU A 124 10.20 -9.53 -8.62
C LEU A 124 8.99 -10.46 -8.67
N ARG A 125 8.19 -10.36 -9.73
CA ARG A 125 7.04 -11.23 -10.00
C ARG A 125 7.41 -12.56 -10.67
N GLY A 126 8.65 -12.75 -11.09
CA GLY A 126 9.05 -13.91 -11.89
C GLY A 126 8.35 -14.00 -13.26
N MET A 127 7.99 -12.86 -13.86
CA MET A 127 7.26 -12.79 -15.14
C MET A 127 8.22 -12.74 -16.31
N GLY A 128 7.84 -13.45 -17.39
CA GLY A 128 8.57 -13.35 -18.68
C GLY A 128 8.36 -11.99 -19.34
N ALA A 129 9.30 -11.61 -20.24
CA ALA A 129 9.30 -10.32 -20.92
C ALA A 129 8.04 -10.04 -21.77
N THR A 130 7.36 -11.09 -22.25
CA THR A 130 6.15 -11.01 -23.09
C THR A 130 4.84 -10.94 -22.30
N ALA A 131 4.89 -11.11 -20.98
CA ALA A 131 3.69 -11.04 -20.15
C ALA A 131 3.12 -9.60 -20.13
N SER A 132 1.80 -9.48 -20.11
CA SER A 132 1.13 -8.18 -20.09
C SER A 132 1.39 -7.41 -18.79
N ASP A 133 1.69 -6.11 -18.91
CA ASP A 133 1.89 -5.21 -17.75
C ASP A 133 0.69 -5.16 -16.82
N ARG A 134 -0.52 -5.36 -17.36
CA ARG A 134 -1.75 -5.43 -16.57
C ARG A 134 -1.72 -6.53 -15.51
N LEU A 135 -0.91 -7.57 -15.67
CA LEU A 135 -0.79 -8.69 -14.74
C LEU A 135 0.26 -8.46 -13.63
N ILE A 136 1.07 -7.42 -13.74
CA ILE A 136 2.18 -7.17 -12.81
C ILE A 136 1.66 -6.96 -11.39
N ALA A 137 0.71 -6.05 -11.21
CA ALA A 137 0.21 -5.64 -9.90
C ALA A 137 -1.33 -5.60 -9.83
N SER A 138 -2.01 -6.47 -10.57
CA SER A 138 -3.45 -6.64 -10.56
C SER A 138 -3.89 -7.64 -9.48
N GLY A 139 -4.02 -7.18 -8.27
CA GLY A 139 -4.39 -7.94 -7.09
C GLY A 139 -3.42 -7.73 -5.92
N PRO A 140 -3.90 -7.80 -4.66
CA PRO A 140 -3.12 -7.39 -3.49
C PRO A 140 -1.83 -8.20 -3.30
N ALA A 141 -1.84 -9.51 -3.53
CA ALA A 141 -0.65 -10.34 -3.45
C ALA A 141 0.37 -10.02 -4.55
N ARG A 142 -0.12 -9.83 -5.79
CA ARG A 142 0.71 -9.47 -6.94
C ARG A 142 1.36 -8.10 -6.74
N LEU A 143 0.60 -7.14 -6.23
CA LEU A 143 1.08 -5.80 -5.89
C LEU A 143 2.22 -5.88 -4.86
N CYS A 144 2.04 -6.61 -3.77
CA CYS A 144 3.09 -6.76 -2.76
C CYS A 144 4.35 -7.41 -3.32
N GLN A 145 4.22 -8.44 -4.17
CA GLN A 145 5.37 -9.03 -4.85
C GLN A 145 6.05 -8.04 -5.78
N ALA A 146 5.29 -7.35 -6.64
CA ALA A 146 5.82 -6.40 -7.63
C ALA A 146 6.58 -5.24 -6.99
N PHE A 147 6.16 -4.79 -5.81
CA PHE A 147 6.76 -3.69 -5.06
C PHE A 147 7.69 -4.14 -3.93
N ALA A 148 7.99 -5.44 -3.80
CA ALA A 148 8.77 -5.98 -2.68
C ALA A 148 8.26 -5.46 -1.33
N ILE A 149 6.94 -5.53 -1.14
CA ILE A 149 6.28 -5.17 0.12
C ILE A 149 6.08 -6.46 0.94
N ASP A 150 6.68 -6.48 2.11
CA ASP A 150 6.63 -7.61 3.04
C ASP A 150 6.47 -7.12 4.49
N ARG A 151 6.69 -8.02 5.44
CA ARG A 151 6.53 -7.75 6.87
C ARG A 151 7.44 -6.64 7.41
N GLU A 152 8.58 -6.38 6.79
CA GLU A 152 9.51 -5.32 7.24
C GLU A 152 8.91 -3.93 7.07
N LEU A 153 7.90 -3.80 6.20
CA LEU A 153 7.18 -2.56 5.97
C LEU A 153 5.92 -2.40 6.83
N ASP A 154 5.57 -3.41 7.66
CA ASP A 154 4.47 -3.25 8.61
C ASP A 154 4.79 -2.16 9.63
N ALA A 155 3.79 -1.35 9.97
CA ALA A 155 3.88 -0.19 10.87
C ALA A 155 4.76 0.98 10.39
N VAL A 156 5.27 0.96 9.16
CA VAL A 156 5.99 2.11 8.58
C VAL A 156 5.05 3.31 8.43
N ASP A 157 5.55 4.50 8.76
CA ASP A 157 4.82 5.77 8.56
C ASP A 157 4.98 6.24 7.11
N LEU A 158 3.96 6.04 6.29
CA LEU A 158 3.95 6.37 4.86
C LEU A 158 4.10 7.87 4.57
N VAL A 159 3.77 8.73 5.55
CA VAL A 159 3.86 10.20 5.37
C VAL A 159 5.30 10.68 5.48
N THR A 160 6.14 10.00 6.25
CA THR A 160 7.52 10.42 6.52
C THR A 160 8.57 9.44 6.01
N SER A 161 8.17 8.23 5.60
CA SER A 161 9.10 7.21 5.12
C SER A 161 9.75 7.60 3.78
N ASP A 162 11.02 7.28 3.63
CA ASP A 162 11.74 7.37 2.36
C ASP A 162 11.74 6.05 1.57
N THR A 163 11.15 5.00 2.14
CA THR A 163 11.13 3.65 1.54
C THR A 163 9.80 3.26 0.91
N LEU A 164 8.67 3.81 1.41
CA LEU A 164 7.31 3.52 0.94
C LEU A 164 6.43 4.75 1.11
#